data_31a9cefe0f7a075dc08fa392aec3ea93
#
_entry.id   31a9cefe0f7a075dc08fa392aec3ea93
#
_cell.length_a   1.000
_cell.length_b   1.000
_cell.length_c   1.000
_cell.angle_alpha   90.00
_cell.angle_beta   90.00
_cell.angle_gamma   90.00
#
_symmetry.space_group_name_H-M   'P 1'
#
loop_
_entity.id
_entity.type
_entity.pdbx_description
1 polymer ?
#
loop_
_entity_poly.entity_id
_entity_poly.type
_entity_poly.pdbx_seq_one_letter_code
_entity_poly.pdbx_strand_id
1 'polypeptide(L)'
;VLEYFSSTHGARKGLADTALKTADSGYMTRKLYDVAQACVVNEYDCGTNRGILKRAIYKGEEIDIPLSESITGRIALDTIMHPMTDQVVVKKNELITPEIATSIEGLGIDQVFVRSVLCCDTPRGVCAKCYGMDMSNNRLVEEGLAVGTIAAQSIGEPGTQLTMRTFHTGGVASKGLIETTHKAGQAGVVELRECGEQVVALADGGEQRVSVKKNGQLAIVDAKGRELEKHKVPYGATIMFASGDKVKKGSILCEWNPHASPDLGRTKR
;
A
#
# COMPACT_ATOMS: atom_id res chain seq x y z
N VAL A 1 -17.83 35.96 7.06
CA VAL A 1 -19.19 35.39 7.29
C VAL A 1 -19.45 34.25 6.32
N LEU A 2 -19.26 34.43 5.02
CA LEU A 2 -19.49 33.38 3.99
C LEU A 2 -18.60 32.16 4.19
N GLU A 3 -17.33 32.39 4.50
CA GLU A 3 -16.32 31.35 4.78
C GLU A 3 -16.69 30.56 6.04
N TYR A 4 -17.11 31.24 7.11
CA TYR A 4 -17.60 30.60 8.31
C TYR A 4 -18.84 29.74 8.05
N PHE A 5 -19.80 30.25 7.27
CA PHE A 5 -21.00 29.49 6.89
C PHE A 5 -20.67 28.23 6.10
N SER A 6 -19.78 28.35 5.08
CA SER A 6 -19.33 27.21 4.28
C SER A 6 -18.60 26.17 5.13
N SER A 7 -17.71 26.61 6.05
CA SER A 7 -17.00 25.73 6.98
C SER A 7 -17.98 25.00 7.92
N THR A 8 -18.97 25.71 8.45
CA THR A 8 -19.99 25.13 9.35
C THR A 8 -20.85 24.10 8.62
N HIS A 9 -21.19 24.35 7.35
CA HIS A 9 -21.95 23.40 6.52
C HIS A 9 -21.16 22.09 6.30
N GLY A 10 -19.87 22.21 5.96
CA GLY A 10 -18.97 21.08 5.81
C GLY A 10 -18.80 20.28 7.11
N ALA A 11 -18.65 20.95 8.24
CA ALA A 11 -18.55 20.33 9.56
C ALA A 11 -19.81 19.57 9.92
N ARG A 12 -21.00 20.17 9.72
CA ARG A 12 -22.30 19.52 10.00
C ARG A 12 -22.52 18.28 9.14
N LYS A 13 -22.18 18.36 7.84
CA LYS A 13 -22.27 17.22 6.92
C LYS A 13 -21.30 16.11 7.35
N GLY A 14 -20.06 16.45 7.73
CA GLY A 14 -19.09 15.48 8.25
C GLY A 14 -19.58 14.77 9.52
N LEU A 15 -20.27 15.48 10.40
CA LEU A 15 -20.86 14.92 11.62
C LEU A 15 -21.97 13.90 11.31
N ALA A 16 -22.87 14.24 10.39
CA ALA A 16 -23.91 13.33 9.94
C ALA A 16 -23.34 12.08 9.24
N ASP A 17 -22.37 12.26 8.35
CA ASP A 17 -21.69 11.15 7.65
C ASP A 17 -20.97 10.22 8.63
N THR A 18 -20.35 10.76 9.67
CA THR A 18 -19.68 9.97 10.72
C THR A 18 -20.68 9.12 11.48
N ALA A 19 -21.83 9.69 11.87
CA ALA A 19 -22.87 8.96 12.57
C ALA A 19 -23.42 7.77 11.76
N LEU A 20 -23.61 7.94 10.45
CA LEU A 20 -24.07 6.87 9.55
C LEU A 20 -22.98 5.81 9.34
N LYS A 21 -21.75 6.21 9.09
CA LYS A 21 -20.62 5.27 8.87
C LYS A 21 -20.27 4.44 10.10
N THR A 22 -20.52 4.94 11.30
CA THR A 22 -20.33 4.17 12.54
C THR A 22 -21.25 2.96 12.58
N ALA A 23 -22.49 3.09 12.13
CA ALA A 23 -23.43 1.97 12.03
C ALA A 23 -22.96 0.92 11.02
N ASP A 24 -22.45 1.35 9.85
CA ASP A 24 -21.92 0.46 8.81
C ASP A 24 -20.69 -0.31 9.31
N SER A 25 -19.77 0.37 10.02
CA SER A 25 -18.62 -0.27 10.65
C SER A 25 -19.02 -1.31 11.70
N GLY A 26 -20.00 -0.99 12.53
CA GLY A 26 -20.53 -1.93 13.51
C GLY A 26 -21.20 -3.15 12.87
N TYR A 27 -21.94 -2.94 11.79
CA TYR A 27 -22.56 -4.02 11.02
C TYR A 27 -21.49 -4.92 10.36
N MET A 28 -20.46 -4.33 9.77
CA MET A 28 -19.34 -5.09 9.19
C MET A 28 -18.65 -5.95 10.25
N THR A 29 -18.34 -5.37 11.42
CA THR A 29 -17.69 -6.08 12.52
C THR A 29 -18.54 -7.27 12.98
N ARG A 30 -19.85 -7.09 13.11
CA ARG A 30 -20.77 -8.16 13.47
C ARG A 30 -20.75 -9.29 12.43
N LYS A 31 -20.78 -8.96 11.14
CA LYS A 31 -20.71 -9.96 10.07
C LYS A 31 -19.38 -10.73 10.06
N LEU A 32 -18.27 -10.05 10.29
CA LEU A 32 -16.97 -10.71 10.43
C LEU A 32 -16.96 -11.66 11.64
N TYR A 33 -17.52 -11.22 12.78
CA TYR A 33 -17.63 -12.05 13.96
C TYR A 33 -18.49 -13.30 13.72
N ASP A 34 -19.69 -13.14 13.13
CA ASP A 34 -20.62 -14.24 12.86
C ASP A 34 -19.97 -15.34 11.98
N VAL A 35 -19.12 -14.93 11.01
CA VAL A 35 -18.41 -15.88 10.14
C VAL A 35 -17.18 -16.49 10.82
N ALA A 36 -16.44 -15.69 11.57
CA ALA A 36 -15.14 -16.10 12.11
C ALA A 36 -15.23 -16.80 13.48
N GLN A 37 -16.34 -16.71 14.21
CA GLN A 37 -16.49 -17.26 15.56
C GLN A 37 -16.20 -18.76 15.66
N ALA A 38 -16.44 -19.51 14.58
CA ALA A 38 -16.17 -20.95 14.54
C ALA A 38 -14.68 -21.28 14.33
N CYS A 39 -13.82 -20.27 14.05
CA CYS A 39 -12.41 -20.48 13.88
C CYS A 39 -11.70 -20.45 15.24
N VAL A 40 -11.42 -21.62 15.76
CA VAL A 40 -10.80 -21.87 17.06
C VAL A 40 -9.55 -22.72 16.85
N VAL A 41 -8.57 -22.61 17.74
CA VAL A 41 -7.39 -23.50 17.77
C VAL A 41 -7.83 -24.85 18.34
N ASN A 42 -7.92 -25.87 17.49
CA ASN A 42 -8.48 -27.19 17.87
C ASN A 42 -7.44 -28.27 18.05
N GLU A 43 -6.24 -28.10 17.53
CA GLU A 43 -5.16 -29.09 17.62
C GLU A 43 -3.80 -28.43 17.67
N TYR A 44 -2.83 -29.14 18.18
CA TYR A 44 -1.47 -28.64 18.32
C TYR A 44 -0.74 -28.51 16.97
N ASP A 45 -0.80 -29.54 16.12
CA ASP A 45 -0.08 -29.59 14.84
C ASP A 45 -0.87 -30.39 13.78
N CYS A 46 -1.21 -29.77 12.67
CA CYS A 46 -1.86 -30.43 11.53
C CYS A 46 -0.88 -31.21 10.64
N GLY A 47 0.42 -31.15 10.88
CA GLY A 47 1.43 -31.87 10.11
C GLY A 47 1.66 -31.38 8.68
N THR A 48 1.13 -30.23 8.29
CA THR A 48 1.28 -29.68 6.94
C THR A 48 2.74 -29.40 6.59
N ASN A 49 3.12 -29.68 5.34
CA ASN A 49 4.40 -29.27 4.74
C ASN A 49 4.25 -28.05 3.83
N ARG A 50 3.07 -27.42 3.82
CA ARG A 50 2.80 -26.20 3.06
C ARG A 50 3.01 -24.98 3.93
N GLY A 51 3.59 -23.94 3.36
CA GLY A 51 3.83 -22.67 4.03
C GLY A 51 3.81 -21.50 3.06
N ILE A 52 4.06 -20.33 3.59
CA ILE A 52 4.12 -19.07 2.83
C ILE A 52 5.54 -18.54 2.90
N LEU A 53 6.03 -18.08 1.76
CA LEU A 53 7.29 -17.36 1.68
C LEU A 53 7.09 -15.93 2.19
N LYS A 54 7.87 -15.54 3.19
CA LYS A 54 7.94 -14.18 3.72
C LYS A 54 9.23 -13.52 3.32
N ARG A 55 9.12 -12.25 2.92
CA ARG A 55 10.23 -11.37 2.58
C ARG A 55 9.91 -9.95 3.04
N ALA A 56 10.91 -9.07 3.07
CA ALA A 56 10.69 -7.65 3.31
C ALA A 56 9.76 -7.05 2.24
N ILE A 57 8.89 -6.16 2.64
CA ILE A 57 7.97 -5.46 1.75
C ILE A 57 8.55 -4.08 1.47
N TYR A 58 8.68 -3.75 0.18
CA TYR A 58 9.23 -2.49 -0.28
C TYR A 58 8.12 -1.60 -0.82
N LYS A 59 8.23 -0.30 -0.55
CA LYS A 59 7.39 0.74 -1.13
C LYS A 59 8.28 1.69 -1.94
N GLY A 60 8.46 1.35 -3.22
CA GLY A 60 9.49 1.97 -4.05
C GLY A 60 10.87 1.45 -3.67
N GLU A 61 11.77 2.32 -3.23
CA GLU A 61 13.14 1.99 -2.79
C GLU A 61 13.25 1.86 -1.25
N GLU A 62 12.23 2.25 -0.50
CA GLU A 62 12.21 2.18 0.96
C GLU A 62 11.59 0.88 1.46
N ILE A 63 12.13 0.35 2.57
CA ILE A 63 11.56 -0.82 3.25
C ILE A 63 10.35 -0.34 4.07
N ASP A 64 9.15 -0.78 3.66
CA ASP A 64 7.90 -0.49 4.36
C ASP A 64 7.73 -1.41 5.58
N ILE A 65 7.94 -2.72 5.39
CA ILE A 65 7.91 -3.72 6.47
C ILE A 65 9.18 -4.57 6.38
N PRO A 66 10.05 -4.55 7.40
CA PRO A 66 11.25 -5.38 7.45
C PRO A 66 10.91 -6.87 7.57
N LEU A 67 11.84 -7.74 7.19
CA LEU A 67 11.65 -9.18 7.27
C LEU A 67 11.39 -9.64 8.72
N SER A 68 12.12 -9.09 9.69
CA SER A 68 11.95 -9.40 11.11
C SER A 68 10.52 -9.23 11.60
N GLU A 69 9.87 -8.14 11.26
CA GLU A 69 8.46 -7.89 11.62
C GLU A 69 7.51 -8.87 10.92
N SER A 70 7.79 -9.21 9.66
CA SER A 70 6.96 -10.12 8.87
C SER A 70 6.98 -11.57 9.35
N ILE A 71 8.08 -12.03 10.00
CA ILE A 71 8.27 -13.41 10.46
C ILE A 71 8.11 -13.57 11.97
N THR A 72 8.16 -12.50 12.75
CA THR A 72 8.00 -12.54 14.20
C THR A 72 6.69 -13.22 14.59
N GLY A 73 6.77 -14.15 15.54
CA GLY A 73 5.62 -14.91 16.03
C GLY A 73 5.13 -16.02 15.09
N ARG A 74 5.80 -16.25 13.96
CA ARG A 74 5.50 -17.37 13.06
C ARG A 74 6.33 -18.59 13.39
N ILE A 75 5.89 -19.75 12.92
CA ILE A 75 6.63 -21.01 13.02
C ILE A 75 7.42 -21.24 11.72
N ALA A 76 8.71 -21.53 11.83
CA ALA A 76 9.54 -21.86 10.68
C ALA A 76 9.05 -23.18 10.05
N LEU A 77 8.83 -23.19 8.73
CA LEU A 77 8.46 -24.40 8.00
C LEU A 77 9.67 -25.31 7.81
N ASP A 78 10.82 -24.72 7.50
CA ASP A 78 12.08 -25.42 7.27
C ASP A 78 13.13 -24.93 8.26
N THR A 79 14.21 -25.71 8.41
CA THR A 79 15.35 -25.31 9.24
C THR A 79 16.08 -24.14 8.60
N ILE A 80 16.26 -23.05 9.34
CA ILE A 80 17.00 -21.88 8.91
C ILE A 80 18.44 -22.02 9.37
N MET A 81 19.38 -22.01 8.42
CA MET A 81 20.81 -22.12 8.67
C MET A 81 21.50 -20.78 8.47
N HIS A 82 22.56 -20.56 9.22
CA HIS A 82 23.43 -19.41 9.04
C HIS A 82 24.20 -19.54 7.70
N PRO A 83 24.18 -18.55 6.80
CA PRO A 83 24.71 -18.69 5.44
C PRO A 83 26.22 -18.92 5.36
N MET A 84 26.98 -18.59 6.43
CA MET A 84 28.45 -18.71 6.43
C MET A 84 28.98 -19.81 7.34
N THR A 85 28.26 -20.21 8.40
CA THR A 85 28.77 -21.14 9.41
C THR A 85 28.01 -22.46 9.44
N ASP A 86 26.98 -22.64 8.61
CA ASP A 86 26.09 -23.81 8.60
C ASP A 86 25.47 -24.16 9.96
N GLN A 87 25.53 -23.23 10.92
CA GLN A 87 24.89 -23.43 12.22
C GLN A 87 23.36 -23.22 12.07
N VAL A 88 22.63 -24.07 12.79
CA VAL A 88 21.17 -23.97 12.83
C VAL A 88 20.76 -22.77 13.68
N VAL A 89 20.11 -21.78 13.06
CA VAL A 89 19.55 -20.60 13.74
C VAL A 89 18.17 -20.92 14.30
N VAL A 90 17.31 -21.57 13.49
CA VAL A 90 15.96 -22.00 13.89
C VAL A 90 15.72 -23.38 13.32
N LYS A 91 15.19 -24.27 14.14
CA LYS A 91 14.81 -25.62 13.70
C LYS A 91 13.45 -25.61 13.01
N LYS A 92 13.23 -26.62 12.17
CA LYS A 92 11.91 -26.86 11.58
C LYS A 92 10.84 -26.96 12.68
N ASN A 93 9.71 -26.31 12.48
CA ASN A 93 8.57 -26.25 13.41
C ASN A 93 8.85 -25.54 14.75
N GLU A 94 9.87 -24.71 14.81
CA GLU A 94 10.20 -23.87 15.97
C GLU A 94 9.61 -22.47 15.83
N LEU A 95 9.23 -21.86 16.96
CA LEU A 95 8.68 -20.52 17.02
C LEU A 95 9.79 -19.48 16.82
N ILE A 96 9.57 -18.55 15.91
CA ILE A 96 10.46 -17.41 15.67
C ILE A 96 10.11 -16.29 16.65
N THR A 97 10.91 -16.13 17.69
CA THR A 97 10.77 -15.01 18.64
C THR A 97 11.28 -13.71 18.04
N PRO A 98 10.93 -12.52 18.58
CA PRO A 98 11.42 -11.24 18.09
C PRO A 98 12.96 -11.15 18.03
N GLU A 99 13.65 -11.73 19.03
CA GLU A 99 15.11 -11.76 19.09
C GLU A 99 15.72 -12.59 17.95
N ILE A 100 15.14 -13.76 17.69
CA ILE A 100 15.55 -14.64 16.59
C ILE A 100 15.26 -13.98 15.24
N ALA A 101 14.10 -13.33 15.10
CA ALA A 101 13.73 -12.61 13.86
C ALA A 101 14.72 -11.50 13.51
N THR A 102 15.14 -10.70 14.51
CA THR A 102 16.16 -9.67 14.33
C THR A 102 17.52 -10.27 13.96
N SER A 103 17.88 -11.42 14.56
CA SER A 103 19.11 -12.13 14.20
C SER A 103 19.09 -12.63 12.76
N ILE A 104 17.96 -13.19 12.28
CA ILE A 104 17.80 -13.67 10.90
C ILE A 104 17.98 -12.51 9.90
N GLU A 105 17.40 -11.35 10.19
CA GLU A 105 17.56 -10.15 9.35
C GLU A 105 19.02 -9.67 9.34
N GLY A 106 19.70 -9.65 10.51
CA GLY A 106 21.10 -9.30 10.64
C GLY A 106 22.07 -10.23 9.89
N LEU A 107 21.65 -11.48 9.60
CA LEU A 107 22.39 -12.44 8.79
C LEU A 107 22.25 -12.20 7.28
N GLY A 108 21.43 -11.23 6.84
CA GLY A 108 21.20 -10.94 5.44
C GLY A 108 20.37 -11.99 4.70
N ILE A 109 19.49 -12.70 5.42
CA ILE A 109 18.54 -13.63 4.82
C ILE A 109 17.35 -12.85 4.29
N ASP A 110 17.12 -12.88 2.98
CA ASP A 110 16.09 -12.08 2.31
C ASP A 110 14.68 -12.69 2.40
N GLN A 111 14.60 -14.00 2.59
CA GLN A 111 13.32 -14.71 2.53
C GLN A 111 13.31 -15.94 3.44
N VAL A 112 12.16 -16.21 4.05
CA VAL A 112 11.95 -17.33 4.97
C VAL A 112 10.61 -17.99 4.68
N PHE A 113 10.57 -19.33 4.67
CA PHE A 113 9.34 -20.11 4.63
C PHE A 113 8.79 -20.27 6.04
N VAL A 114 7.55 -19.82 6.23
CA VAL A 114 6.86 -19.91 7.53
C VAL A 114 5.51 -20.59 7.39
N ARG A 115 5.05 -21.23 8.46
CA ARG A 115 3.70 -21.79 8.54
C ARG A 115 2.67 -20.65 8.63
N SER A 116 1.48 -20.90 8.09
CA SER A 116 0.40 -19.92 8.07
C SER A 116 -0.96 -20.62 8.21
N VAL A 117 -1.92 -19.91 8.77
CA VAL A 117 -3.32 -20.35 8.85
C VAL A 117 -3.94 -20.58 7.46
N LEU A 118 -3.44 -19.90 6.43
CA LEU A 118 -3.90 -20.06 5.04
C LEU A 118 -3.52 -21.41 4.42
N CYS A 119 -2.51 -22.08 4.97
CA CYS A 119 -2.02 -23.38 4.51
C CYS A 119 -2.29 -24.49 5.54
N CYS A 120 -3.13 -24.22 6.54
CA CYS A 120 -3.48 -25.19 7.57
C CYS A 120 -4.36 -26.30 7.01
N ASP A 121 -4.06 -27.55 7.35
CA ASP A 121 -4.81 -28.73 6.92
C ASP A 121 -5.88 -29.18 7.94
N THR A 122 -6.03 -28.47 9.05
CA THR A 122 -7.06 -28.74 10.06
C THR A 122 -8.46 -28.59 9.47
N PRO A 123 -9.35 -29.58 9.58
CA PRO A 123 -10.67 -29.56 8.91
C PRO A 123 -11.63 -28.51 9.50
N ARG A 124 -11.48 -28.15 10.77
CA ARG A 124 -12.27 -27.10 11.41
C ARG A 124 -11.36 -26.28 12.32
N GLY A 125 -11.40 -24.95 12.12
CA GLY A 125 -10.51 -24.05 12.86
C GLY A 125 -9.07 -24.06 12.32
N VAL A 126 -8.10 -23.95 13.20
CA VAL A 126 -6.66 -23.91 12.88
C VAL A 126 -5.86 -24.69 13.91
N CYS A 127 -4.64 -25.11 13.59
CA CYS A 127 -3.73 -25.68 14.56
C CYS A 127 -2.83 -24.60 15.19
N ALA A 128 -2.32 -24.88 16.39
CA ALA A 128 -1.46 -23.96 17.14
C ALA A 128 -0.20 -23.57 16.36
N LYS A 129 0.46 -24.51 15.71
CA LYS A 129 1.66 -24.23 14.90
C LYS A 129 1.41 -23.39 13.67
N CYS A 130 0.26 -23.52 12.99
CA CYS A 130 -0.06 -22.68 11.84
C CYS A 130 -0.49 -21.26 12.25
N TYR A 131 -1.08 -21.11 13.43
CA TYR A 131 -1.38 -19.80 14.00
C TYR A 131 -0.12 -19.10 14.48
N GLY A 132 0.69 -19.77 15.32
CA GLY A 132 1.92 -19.25 15.86
C GLY A 132 1.79 -18.68 17.26
N MET A 133 2.38 -17.51 17.49
CA MET A 133 2.50 -16.88 18.79
C MET A 133 1.21 -16.18 19.23
N ASP A 134 0.84 -16.35 20.47
CA ASP A 134 -0.13 -15.52 21.15
C ASP A 134 0.54 -14.22 21.62
N MET A 135 0.00 -13.07 21.17
CA MET A 135 0.56 -11.76 21.46
C MET A 135 0.39 -11.33 22.92
N SER A 136 -0.44 -12.02 23.71
CA SER A 136 -0.66 -11.69 25.13
C SER A 136 0.47 -12.17 26.03
N ASN A 137 1.04 -13.34 25.71
CA ASN A 137 2.03 -14.02 26.56
C ASN A 137 3.37 -14.31 25.84
N ASN A 138 3.48 -13.98 24.53
CA ASN A 138 4.63 -14.24 23.66
C ASN A 138 5.04 -15.73 23.60
N ARG A 139 4.09 -16.62 23.76
CA ARG A 139 4.27 -18.06 23.65
C ARG A 139 3.44 -18.64 22.53
N LEU A 140 3.69 -19.91 22.21
CA LEU A 140 2.81 -20.62 21.27
C LEU A 140 1.38 -20.62 21.81
N VAL A 141 0.42 -20.36 20.92
CA VAL A 141 -1.00 -20.31 21.25
C VAL A 141 -1.49 -21.64 21.86
N GLU A 142 -2.36 -21.53 22.85
CA GLU A 142 -2.98 -22.69 23.48
C GLU A 142 -4.23 -23.16 22.71
N GLU A 143 -4.54 -24.45 22.82
CA GLU A 143 -5.78 -25.00 22.26
C GLU A 143 -7.01 -24.40 22.93
N GLY A 144 -8.06 -24.17 22.16
CA GLY A 144 -9.30 -23.57 22.62
C GLY A 144 -9.39 -22.05 22.43
N LEU A 145 -8.31 -21.37 22.03
CA LEU A 145 -8.37 -19.93 21.78
C LEU A 145 -9.20 -19.61 20.54
N ALA A 146 -10.18 -18.69 20.67
CA ALA A 146 -11.08 -18.26 19.60
C ALA A 146 -10.40 -17.20 18.72
N VAL A 147 -9.45 -17.61 17.91
CA VAL A 147 -8.61 -16.71 17.06
C VAL A 147 -9.42 -15.95 16.02
N GLY A 148 -10.49 -16.53 15.52
CA GLY A 148 -11.39 -15.86 14.56
C GLY A 148 -12.10 -14.66 15.16
N THR A 149 -12.55 -14.76 16.42
CA THR A 149 -13.14 -13.65 17.16
C THR A 149 -12.12 -12.52 17.35
N ILE A 150 -10.90 -12.84 17.75
CA ILE A 150 -9.81 -11.86 17.90
C ILE A 150 -9.54 -11.14 16.57
N ALA A 151 -9.48 -11.89 15.47
CA ALA A 151 -9.30 -11.32 14.14
C ALA A 151 -10.45 -10.37 13.74
N ALA A 152 -11.70 -10.77 13.96
CA ALA A 152 -12.86 -9.94 13.67
C ALA A 152 -12.86 -8.63 14.47
N GLN A 153 -12.50 -8.68 15.74
CA GLN A 153 -12.38 -7.51 16.60
C GLN A 153 -11.23 -6.60 16.17
N SER A 154 -10.07 -7.17 15.84
CA SER A 154 -8.89 -6.41 15.38
C SER A 154 -9.12 -5.70 14.04
N ILE A 155 -9.97 -6.25 13.17
CA ILE A 155 -10.36 -5.62 11.90
C ILE A 155 -11.46 -4.57 12.12
N GLY A 156 -12.39 -4.83 13.03
CA GLY A 156 -13.54 -3.97 13.27
C GLY A 156 -13.25 -2.71 14.08
N GLU A 157 -12.32 -2.81 15.05
CA GLU A 157 -11.97 -1.69 15.91
C GLU A 157 -11.42 -0.47 15.13
N PRO A 158 -10.41 -0.60 14.25
CA PRO A 158 -9.94 0.53 13.46
C PRO A 158 -11.01 1.08 12.50
N GLY A 159 -11.94 0.27 12.03
CA GLY A 159 -13.07 0.72 11.21
C GLY A 159 -13.91 1.78 11.93
N THR A 160 -14.21 1.56 13.19
CA THR A 160 -14.93 2.53 14.03
C THR A 160 -14.10 3.77 14.33
N GLN A 161 -12.80 3.63 14.61
CA GLN A 161 -11.90 4.76 14.84
C GLN A 161 -11.67 5.62 13.58
N LEU A 162 -11.53 5.01 12.41
CA LEU A 162 -11.40 5.73 11.14
C LEU A 162 -12.64 6.58 10.83
N THR A 163 -13.84 6.09 11.16
CA THR A 163 -15.06 6.88 11.01
C THR A 163 -15.09 8.08 11.97
N MET A 164 -14.56 7.93 13.19
CA MET A 164 -14.41 9.03 14.15
C MET A 164 -13.32 10.03 13.74
N ARG A 165 -12.20 9.57 13.20
CA ARG A 165 -11.11 10.45 12.73
C ARG A 165 -11.48 11.29 11.52
N THR A 166 -12.32 10.80 10.61
CA THR A 166 -12.80 11.59 9.47
C THR A 166 -13.63 12.80 9.93
N PHE A 167 -14.19 12.78 11.13
CA PHE A 167 -14.88 13.92 11.73
C PHE A 167 -13.92 15.07 12.07
N HIS A 168 -12.75 14.78 12.61
CA HIS A 168 -11.75 15.82 12.96
C HIS A 168 -11.04 16.41 11.74
N THR A 169 -11.02 15.70 10.61
CA THR A 169 -10.37 16.15 9.36
C THR A 169 -11.38 16.65 8.32
N GLY A 170 -12.65 16.30 8.45
CA GLY A 170 -13.71 16.55 7.45
C GLY A 170 -14.23 18.00 7.37
N GLY A 171 -13.74 18.90 8.23
CA GLY A 171 -14.09 20.32 8.16
C GLY A 171 -13.13 21.17 7.34
N VAL A 172 -11.95 20.68 7.11
CA VAL A 172 -10.95 21.32 6.25
C VAL A 172 -10.67 20.35 5.12
N ALA A 173 -11.11 20.67 3.91
CA ALA A 173 -10.51 20.06 2.74
C ALA A 173 -9.01 20.35 2.86
N SER A 174 -8.26 19.44 3.49
CA SER A 174 -6.84 19.41 3.30
C SER A 174 -6.71 19.11 1.80
N LYS A 175 -6.54 20.17 1.01
CA LYS A 175 -5.79 20.08 -0.22
C LYS A 175 -4.44 19.53 0.23
N GLY A 176 -4.33 18.20 0.35
CA GLY A 176 -3.04 17.56 0.15
C GLY A 176 -2.57 18.23 -1.12
N LEU A 177 -1.37 18.77 -1.11
CA LEU A 177 -0.73 19.29 -2.31
C LEU A 177 -0.74 18.13 -3.30
N ILE A 178 -1.84 18.03 -4.06
CA ILE A 178 -1.89 17.14 -5.21
C ILE A 178 -0.87 17.78 -6.12
N GLU A 179 0.26 17.15 -6.28
CA GLU A 179 1.25 17.59 -7.24
C GLU A 179 0.54 17.67 -8.59
N THR A 180 0.38 18.88 -9.08
CA THR A 180 -0.25 19.19 -10.37
C THR A 180 0.78 19.43 -11.45
N THR A 181 2.07 19.39 -11.07
CA THR A 181 3.18 19.67 -11.99
C THR A 181 4.35 18.73 -11.72
N HIS A 182 4.96 18.19 -12.75
CA HIS A 182 6.27 17.55 -12.64
C HIS A 182 7.37 18.53 -13.06
N LYS A 183 8.43 18.61 -12.23
CA LYS A 183 9.60 19.46 -12.46
C LYS A 183 10.83 18.61 -12.69
N ALA A 184 11.72 19.07 -13.58
CA ALA A 184 13.00 18.43 -13.82
C ALA A 184 13.91 18.56 -12.58
N GLY A 185 14.35 17.47 -12.00
CA GLY A 185 15.35 17.46 -10.92
C GLY A 185 16.76 17.64 -11.44
N GLN A 186 17.03 17.25 -12.70
CA GLN A 186 18.31 17.35 -13.36
C GLN A 186 18.18 17.99 -14.75
N ALA A 187 19.29 18.49 -15.28
CA ALA A 187 19.34 19.02 -16.65
C ALA A 187 19.60 17.87 -17.63
N GLY A 188 18.90 17.84 -18.76
CA GLY A 188 19.04 16.79 -19.75
C GLY A 188 18.19 17.05 -20.99
N VAL A 189 17.94 16.02 -21.77
CA VAL A 189 17.08 16.01 -22.95
C VAL A 189 15.80 15.26 -22.64
N VAL A 190 14.66 15.82 -23.00
CA VAL A 190 13.35 15.19 -22.79
C VAL A 190 13.12 14.13 -23.85
N GLU A 191 12.69 12.95 -23.42
CA GLU A 191 12.23 11.85 -24.25
C GLU A 191 10.81 11.47 -23.85
N LEU A 192 9.84 11.62 -24.77
CA LEU A 192 8.45 11.27 -24.55
C LEU A 192 8.20 9.84 -25.03
N ARG A 193 7.76 8.97 -24.14
CA ARG A 193 7.45 7.56 -24.41
C ARG A 193 5.97 7.29 -24.18
N GLU A 194 5.29 6.74 -25.14
CA GLU A 194 3.89 6.32 -25.07
C GLU A 194 2.88 7.42 -24.65
N CYS A 195 3.23 8.72 -24.76
CA CYS A 195 2.32 9.82 -24.39
C CYS A 195 1.18 10.01 -25.37
N GLY A 196 1.36 9.70 -26.67
CA GLY A 196 0.36 9.92 -27.71
C GLY A 196 0.00 11.40 -27.79
N GLU A 197 0.95 12.25 -28.18
CA GLU A 197 0.79 13.70 -28.22
C GLU A 197 -0.29 14.15 -29.21
N GLN A 198 -1.17 15.04 -28.76
CA GLN A 198 -2.11 15.77 -29.61
C GLN A 198 -1.94 17.26 -29.37
N VAL A 199 -1.78 18.01 -30.47
CA VAL A 199 -1.73 19.46 -30.41
C VAL A 199 -3.17 20.00 -30.45
N VAL A 200 -3.53 20.73 -29.41
CA VAL A 200 -4.85 21.37 -29.28
C VAL A 200 -4.68 22.89 -29.44
N ALA A 201 -5.38 23.49 -30.37
CA ALA A 201 -5.41 24.94 -30.52
C ALA A 201 -6.24 25.55 -29.38
N LEU A 202 -5.66 26.47 -28.64
CA LEU A 202 -6.33 27.27 -27.61
C LEU A 202 -7.14 28.41 -28.25
N ALA A 203 -8.20 28.85 -27.55
CA ALA A 203 -9.03 29.97 -27.95
C ALA A 203 -8.24 31.30 -28.15
N ASP A 204 -7.09 31.41 -27.51
CA ASP A 204 -6.17 32.55 -27.55
C ASP A 204 -5.15 32.47 -28.71
N GLY A 205 -5.28 31.50 -29.62
CA GLY A 205 -4.38 31.29 -30.76
C GLY A 205 -3.06 30.60 -30.43
N GLY A 206 -2.89 30.10 -29.22
CA GLY A 206 -1.75 29.29 -28.80
C GLY A 206 -1.95 27.81 -29.10
N GLU A 207 -0.87 27.08 -29.29
CA GLU A 207 -0.87 25.62 -29.42
C GLU A 207 -0.44 24.96 -28.09
N GLN A 208 -1.22 24.00 -27.62
CA GLN A 208 -0.94 23.25 -26.40
C GLN A 208 -0.83 21.76 -26.72
N ARG A 209 0.23 21.13 -26.24
CA ARG A 209 0.44 19.67 -26.39
C ARG A 209 -0.18 18.95 -25.22
N VAL A 210 -1.04 17.99 -25.47
CA VAL A 210 -1.76 17.22 -24.45
C VAL A 210 -1.49 15.74 -24.62
N SER A 211 -1.25 15.04 -23.50
CA SER A 211 -1.09 13.59 -23.48
C SER A 211 -2.46 12.90 -23.60
N VAL A 212 -2.63 12.04 -24.62
CA VAL A 212 -3.89 11.30 -24.87
C VAL A 212 -3.84 9.83 -24.46
N LYS A 213 -2.72 9.36 -23.92
CA LYS A 213 -2.59 7.99 -23.38
C LYS A 213 -2.50 7.98 -21.85
N LYS A 214 -3.07 6.93 -21.23
CA LYS A 214 -3.07 6.78 -19.77
C LYS A 214 -1.72 6.37 -19.18
N ASN A 215 -0.83 5.79 -19.98
CA ASN A 215 0.47 5.26 -19.56
C ASN A 215 1.64 6.05 -20.13
N GLY A 216 1.43 7.33 -20.44
CA GLY A 216 2.50 8.21 -20.92
C GLY A 216 3.64 8.30 -19.92
N GLN A 217 4.87 8.34 -20.43
CA GLN A 217 6.09 8.48 -19.65
C GLN A 217 6.96 9.58 -20.26
N LEU A 218 7.52 10.42 -19.40
CA LEU A 218 8.48 11.42 -19.75
C LEU A 218 9.79 11.06 -19.08
N ALA A 219 10.84 10.82 -19.85
CA ALA A 219 12.17 10.54 -19.35
C ALA A 219 13.11 11.72 -19.64
N ILE A 220 14.02 11.98 -18.72
CA ILE A 220 15.13 12.92 -18.93
C ILE A 220 16.39 12.07 -19.16
N VAL A 221 17.03 12.26 -20.32
CA VAL A 221 18.21 11.51 -20.70
C VAL A 221 19.44 12.43 -20.79
N ASP A 222 20.61 11.90 -20.45
CA ASP A 222 21.89 12.57 -20.61
C ASP A 222 22.35 12.55 -22.08
N ALA A 223 23.37 13.34 -22.42
CA ALA A 223 23.99 13.37 -23.73
C ALA A 223 24.52 11.99 -24.22
N LYS A 224 24.67 11.02 -23.32
CA LYS A 224 25.07 9.63 -23.59
C LYS A 224 23.88 8.67 -23.73
N GLY A 225 22.62 9.15 -23.70
CA GLY A 225 21.41 8.33 -23.79
C GLY A 225 21.07 7.56 -22.52
N ARG A 226 21.67 7.89 -21.37
CA ARG A 226 21.34 7.29 -20.08
C ARG A 226 20.13 8.01 -19.48
N GLU A 227 19.16 7.25 -19.01
CA GLU A 227 17.97 7.75 -18.31
C GLU A 227 18.37 8.25 -16.91
N LEU A 228 18.15 9.55 -16.67
CA LEU A 228 18.45 10.21 -15.40
C LEU A 228 17.22 10.24 -14.50
N GLU A 229 16.05 10.53 -15.08
CA GLU A 229 14.77 10.64 -14.37
C GLU A 229 13.64 10.15 -15.25
N LYS A 230 12.58 9.63 -14.60
CA LYS A 230 11.38 9.13 -15.25
C LYS A 230 10.14 9.60 -14.52
N HIS A 231 9.25 10.28 -15.22
CA HIS A 231 7.99 10.78 -14.69
C HIS A 231 6.82 10.17 -15.44
N LYS A 232 5.77 9.79 -14.70
CA LYS A 232 4.53 9.30 -15.29
C LYS A 232 3.66 10.49 -15.69
N VAL A 233 3.24 10.55 -16.96
CA VAL A 233 2.39 11.62 -17.49
C VAL A 233 0.94 11.18 -17.46
N PRO A 234 0.06 11.82 -16.67
CA PRO A 234 -1.36 11.51 -16.64
C PRO A 234 -2.05 11.82 -17.97
N TYR A 235 -3.17 11.14 -18.24
CA TYR A 235 -4.04 11.45 -19.36
C TYR A 235 -4.57 12.88 -19.22
N GLY A 236 -4.50 13.67 -20.30
CA GLY A 236 -4.93 15.06 -20.31
C GLY A 236 -3.92 16.04 -19.73
N ALA A 237 -2.72 15.59 -19.37
CA ALA A 237 -1.67 16.50 -18.93
C ALA A 237 -1.11 17.31 -20.10
N THR A 238 -0.90 18.60 -19.84
CA THR A 238 -0.22 19.51 -20.75
C THR A 238 1.27 19.28 -20.71
N ILE A 239 1.89 19.04 -21.84
CA ILE A 239 3.31 18.82 -22.00
C ILE A 239 3.97 20.11 -22.48
N MET A 240 4.96 20.61 -21.72
CA MET A 240 5.61 21.90 -22.02
C MET A 240 6.77 21.80 -23.02
N PHE A 241 7.37 20.59 -23.17
CA PHE A 241 8.53 20.35 -24.02
C PHE A 241 8.26 19.25 -25.05
N ALA A 242 8.85 19.38 -26.22
CA ALA A 242 8.85 18.32 -27.24
C ALA A 242 9.91 17.26 -26.93
N SER A 243 9.75 16.09 -27.53
CA SER A 243 10.81 15.07 -27.50
C SER A 243 12.06 15.59 -28.21
N GLY A 244 13.20 15.60 -27.54
CA GLY A 244 14.46 16.15 -28.01
C GLY A 244 14.83 17.53 -27.45
N ASP A 245 13.92 18.20 -26.74
CA ASP A 245 14.20 19.51 -26.15
C ASP A 245 15.12 19.39 -24.93
N LYS A 246 15.99 20.39 -24.76
CA LYS A 246 16.88 20.48 -23.60
C LYS A 246 16.19 21.20 -22.46
N VAL A 247 16.20 20.59 -21.28
CA VAL A 247 15.64 21.13 -20.04
C VAL A 247 16.69 21.42 -19.01
N LYS A 248 16.45 22.47 -18.21
CA LYS A 248 17.28 22.82 -17.05
C LYS A 248 16.64 22.26 -15.77
N LYS A 249 17.44 22.07 -14.74
CA LYS A 249 16.96 21.73 -13.40
C LYS A 249 15.90 22.75 -12.94
N GLY A 250 14.74 22.26 -12.48
CA GLY A 250 13.62 23.06 -12.00
C GLY A 250 12.61 23.47 -13.09
N SER A 251 12.84 23.16 -14.37
CA SER A 251 11.85 23.42 -15.45
C SER A 251 10.59 22.57 -15.25
N ILE A 252 9.41 23.16 -15.44
CA ILE A 252 8.13 22.43 -15.39
C ILE A 252 8.00 21.59 -16.65
N LEU A 253 7.95 20.28 -16.52
CA LEU A 253 7.89 19.32 -17.62
C LEU A 253 6.48 19.12 -18.14
N CYS A 254 5.54 18.90 -17.23
CA CYS A 254 4.12 18.78 -17.53
C CYS A 254 3.27 19.30 -16.36
N GLU A 255 2.06 19.70 -16.69
CA GLU A 255 1.06 20.21 -15.76
C GLU A 255 -0.28 19.53 -16.01
N TRP A 256 -1.03 19.23 -14.96
CA TRP A 256 -2.38 18.66 -15.10
C TRP A 256 -3.31 19.16 -14.01
N ASN A 257 -4.61 19.19 -14.32
CA ASN A 257 -5.63 19.48 -13.33
C ASN A 257 -6.37 18.16 -12.97
N PRO A 258 -6.22 17.62 -11.76
CA PRO A 258 -6.87 16.37 -11.36
C PRO A 258 -8.41 16.45 -11.34
N HIS A 259 -8.96 17.67 -11.35
CA HIS A 259 -10.41 17.92 -11.31
C HIS A 259 -11.00 18.28 -12.67
N ALA A 260 -10.17 18.57 -13.67
CA ALA A 260 -10.63 18.83 -15.02
C ALA A 260 -10.56 17.54 -15.85
N SER A 261 -11.72 17.03 -16.28
CA SER A 261 -11.75 16.08 -17.38
C SER A 261 -11.42 16.87 -18.66
N PRO A 262 -10.32 16.58 -19.37
CA PRO A 262 -10.01 17.31 -20.59
C PRO A 262 -11.11 17.01 -21.60
N ASP A 263 -11.87 18.03 -21.96
CA ASP A 263 -12.78 18.00 -23.12
C ASP A 263 -11.92 17.96 -24.40
N LEU A 264 -11.37 16.78 -24.69
CA LEU A 264 -10.74 16.48 -25.97
C LEU A 264 -11.86 16.33 -26.99
N GLY A 265 -12.44 17.51 -27.40
CA GLY A 265 -13.29 17.67 -28.58
C GLY A 265 -14.19 16.46 -28.87
N ARG A 266 -15.28 16.28 -28.14
CA ARG A 266 -16.42 15.54 -28.67
C ARG A 266 -16.96 16.38 -29.85
N THR A 267 -16.48 16.09 -31.05
CA THR A 267 -17.18 16.46 -32.25
C THR A 267 -18.63 16.00 -32.10
N LYS A 268 -19.53 16.97 -31.88
CA LYS A 268 -20.97 16.74 -32.03
C LYS A 268 -21.18 16.19 -33.44
N ARG A 269 -21.59 14.94 -33.55
CA ARG A 269 -22.33 14.45 -34.70
C ARG A 269 -23.78 14.76 -34.50
#